data_7a4e8464fbb6401020ed9bfe18eba26e
#
_entry.id   7a4e8464fbb6401020ed9bfe18eba26e
#
_cell.length_a   1.000
_cell.length_b   1.000
_cell.length_c   1.000
_cell.angle_alpha   90.00
_cell.angle_beta   90.00
_cell.angle_gamma   90.00
#
_symmetry.space_group_name_H-M   'P 1'
#
loop_
_entity.id
_entity.type
_entity.pdbx_description
1 polymer ?
#
loop_
_entity_poly.entity_id
_entity_poly.type
_entity_poly.pdbx_seq_one_letter_code
_entity_poly.pdbx_strand_id
1 'polypeptide(L)'
;MAEFAGYVAADEVYDGPFCMLSVVENRRSKRLLSEVWEHEPTPEDSRAFLGRLKTALVARGLPLCGVPTDGAALSPAPRREVCGKVRHHICQCHMVAAVVNAVGGAVASARQGLAAHQPKLRTGRPSTPAAQQAARPKTRLAAQGAALCTHRYLFVQRPLNTTERKTLWRVSRGLPQLRALRAVMDQGYAWFDRRCRTQTALDQLAQLRRRVQRFTALGDTLKKLFAPTLEKARTFLDEKLLPSTSNAVARGNRRYRKMQRNVYRVRTQAQIRARLALDMWREAQAEGRPLTLASLHRARAG
;
A
#
# COMPACT_ATOMS: atom_id res chain seq x y z
N MET A 1 -4.04 29.32 -11.94
CA MET A 1 -3.24 28.12 -12.17
C MET A 1 -1.73 28.29 -11.84
N ALA A 2 -1.35 29.36 -11.20
CA ALA A 2 0.05 29.77 -10.97
C ALA A 2 0.89 28.84 -10.06
N GLU A 3 0.45 27.67 -9.68
CA GLU A 3 1.17 26.80 -8.74
C GLU A 3 1.02 25.28 -9.02
N PHE A 4 0.85 24.88 -10.28
CA PHE A 4 0.93 23.48 -10.65
C PHE A 4 2.38 23.00 -10.56
N ALA A 5 2.64 22.05 -9.64
CA ALA A 5 4.02 21.60 -9.37
C ALA A 5 4.54 20.55 -10.37
N GLY A 6 3.75 20.16 -11.37
CA GLY A 6 4.13 19.13 -12.36
C GLY A 6 3.96 17.68 -11.89
N TYR A 7 3.48 17.44 -10.66
CA TYR A 7 3.35 16.10 -10.11
C TYR A 7 1.88 15.73 -9.93
N VAL A 8 1.46 14.65 -10.58
CA VAL A 8 0.09 14.14 -10.52
C VAL A 8 0.06 12.69 -10.06
N ALA A 9 -0.90 12.34 -9.20
CA ALA A 9 -1.15 10.95 -8.83
C ALA A 9 -2.33 10.41 -9.64
N ALA A 10 -2.19 9.19 -10.15
CA ALA A 10 -3.24 8.46 -10.83
C ALA A 10 -3.60 7.19 -10.04
N ASP A 11 -4.89 6.87 -9.97
CA ASP A 11 -5.42 5.71 -9.25
C ASP A 11 -6.78 5.31 -9.78
N GLU A 12 -7.10 4.03 -9.66
CA GLU A 12 -8.34 3.41 -10.07
C GLU A 12 -9.25 3.12 -8.87
N VAL A 13 -10.54 3.21 -9.08
CA VAL A 13 -11.57 2.80 -8.11
C VAL A 13 -12.60 1.95 -8.81
N TYR A 14 -12.80 0.74 -8.30
CA TYR A 14 -13.86 -0.15 -8.75
C TYR A 14 -15.07 -0.02 -7.84
N ASP A 15 -16.26 0.11 -8.44
CA ASP A 15 -17.56 0.18 -7.77
C ASP A 15 -18.62 -0.60 -8.57
N GLY A 16 -18.76 -1.88 -8.27
CA GLY A 16 -19.58 -2.81 -9.05
C GLY A 16 -19.02 -2.97 -10.46
N PRO A 17 -19.84 -2.74 -11.52
CA PRO A 17 -19.39 -2.86 -12.90
C PRO A 17 -18.53 -1.67 -13.35
N PHE A 18 -18.46 -0.60 -12.55
CA PHE A 18 -17.81 0.64 -12.94
C PHE A 18 -16.34 0.66 -12.48
N CYS A 19 -15.47 1.08 -13.39
CA CYS A 19 -14.12 1.52 -13.06
C CYS A 19 -14.00 3.02 -13.24
N MET A 20 -13.50 3.71 -12.23
CA MET A 20 -13.24 5.14 -12.26
C MET A 20 -11.73 5.37 -12.18
N LEU A 21 -11.14 5.94 -13.22
CA LEU A 21 -9.77 6.41 -13.21
C LEU A 21 -9.73 7.91 -12.91
N SER A 22 -8.88 8.31 -11.98
CA SER A 22 -8.72 9.70 -11.58
C SER A 22 -7.27 10.13 -11.57
N VAL A 23 -7.03 11.35 -12.00
CA VAL A 23 -5.75 12.04 -11.85
C VAL A 23 -5.94 13.25 -10.95
N VAL A 24 -5.10 13.35 -9.94
CA VAL A 24 -5.14 14.41 -8.93
C VAL A 24 -3.78 15.10 -8.86
N GLU A 25 -3.77 16.42 -8.86
CA GLU A 25 -2.57 17.20 -8.55
C GLU A 25 -2.15 16.93 -7.10
N ASN A 26 -0.88 16.58 -6.89
CA ASN A 26 -0.44 16.02 -5.61
C ASN A 26 -0.35 17.04 -4.47
N ARG A 27 0.05 18.27 -4.77
CA ARG A 27 0.27 19.30 -3.75
C ARG A 27 -1.03 19.82 -3.15
N ARG A 28 -2.00 20.10 -4.01
CA ARG A 28 -3.31 20.66 -3.61
C ARG A 28 -4.39 19.61 -3.42
N SER A 29 -4.12 18.36 -3.82
CA SER A 29 -5.09 17.28 -3.86
C SER A 29 -6.30 17.58 -4.73
N LYS A 30 -6.13 18.39 -5.79
CA LYS A 30 -7.16 18.81 -6.71
C LYS A 30 -7.29 17.79 -7.85
N ARG A 31 -8.49 17.29 -8.13
CA ARG A 31 -8.73 16.38 -9.24
C ARG A 31 -8.66 17.15 -10.55
N LEU A 32 -7.81 16.70 -11.47
CA LEU A 32 -7.58 17.32 -12.78
C LEU A 32 -8.40 16.65 -13.87
N LEU A 33 -8.54 15.34 -13.81
CA LEU A 33 -9.26 14.55 -14.79
C LEU A 33 -9.84 13.31 -14.09
N SER A 34 -11.01 12.89 -14.49
CA SER A 34 -11.59 11.60 -14.13
C SER A 34 -12.43 11.06 -15.28
N GLU A 35 -12.44 9.75 -15.40
CA GLU A 35 -13.25 9.03 -16.38
C GLU A 35 -13.85 7.79 -15.73
N VAL A 36 -15.00 7.37 -16.24
CA VAL A 36 -15.76 6.23 -15.73
C VAL A 36 -16.08 5.31 -16.88
N TRP A 37 -15.73 4.03 -16.72
CA TRP A 37 -16.07 2.95 -17.66
C TRP A 37 -16.96 1.91 -17.00
N GLU A 38 -17.74 1.19 -17.80
CA GLU A 38 -18.55 0.04 -17.39
C GLU A 38 -17.82 -1.30 -17.62
N HIS A 39 -16.50 -1.23 -17.75
CA HIS A 39 -15.59 -2.36 -17.92
C HIS A 39 -14.25 -2.07 -17.26
N GLU A 40 -13.42 -3.08 -17.14
CA GLU A 40 -12.02 -2.90 -16.74
C GLU A 40 -11.27 -2.13 -17.83
N PRO A 41 -10.57 -1.03 -17.51
CA PRO A 41 -9.89 -0.20 -18.49
C PRO A 41 -8.86 -0.98 -19.28
N THR A 42 -8.95 -0.90 -20.58
CA THR A 42 -7.98 -1.50 -21.50
C THR A 42 -6.71 -0.62 -21.59
N PRO A 43 -5.60 -1.15 -22.17
CA PRO A 43 -4.44 -0.33 -22.51
C PRO A 43 -4.78 0.86 -23.41
N GLU A 44 -5.75 0.70 -24.32
CA GLU A 44 -6.27 1.73 -25.22
C GLU A 44 -6.97 2.84 -24.46
N ASP A 45 -7.87 2.49 -23.52
CA ASP A 45 -8.56 3.45 -22.64
C ASP A 45 -7.55 4.25 -21.83
N SER A 46 -6.56 3.56 -21.25
CA SER A 46 -5.49 4.18 -20.47
C SER A 46 -4.65 5.14 -21.32
N ARG A 47 -4.36 4.77 -22.56
CA ARG A 47 -3.62 5.59 -23.54
C ARG A 47 -4.41 6.84 -23.91
N ALA A 48 -5.69 6.69 -24.21
CA ALA A 48 -6.59 7.78 -24.56
C ALA A 48 -6.77 8.75 -23.36
N PHE A 49 -6.97 8.23 -22.17
CA PHE A 49 -7.10 9.01 -20.94
C PHE A 49 -5.85 9.84 -20.65
N LEU A 50 -4.66 9.23 -20.67
CA LEU A 50 -3.39 9.92 -20.46
C LEU A 50 -3.09 10.92 -21.58
N GLY A 51 -3.48 10.61 -22.83
CA GLY A 51 -3.38 11.52 -23.96
C GLY A 51 -4.16 12.80 -23.73
N ARG A 52 -5.43 12.71 -23.29
CA ARG A 52 -6.26 13.87 -22.92
C ARG A 52 -5.63 14.69 -21.78
N LEU A 53 -5.09 14.03 -20.77
CA LEU A 53 -4.38 14.72 -19.70
C LEU A 53 -3.18 15.52 -20.24
N LYS A 54 -2.35 14.88 -21.06
CA LYS A 54 -1.18 15.52 -21.66
C LYS A 54 -1.56 16.71 -22.53
N THR A 55 -2.53 16.55 -23.42
CA THR A 55 -3.05 17.64 -24.28
C THR A 55 -3.56 18.82 -23.44
N ALA A 56 -4.34 18.54 -22.38
CA ALA A 56 -4.88 19.57 -21.51
C ALA A 56 -3.78 20.32 -20.72
N LEU A 57 -2.70 19.66 -20.33
CA LEU A 57 -1.57 20.28 -19.65
C LEU A 57 -0.73 21.12 -20.63
N VAL A 58 -0.42 20.58 -21.82
CA VAL A 58 0.33 21.28 -22.86
C VAL A 58 -0.41 22.55 -23.31
N ALA A 59 -1.72 22.47 -23.56
CA ALA A 59 -2.54 23.63 -23.94
C ALA A 59 -2.51 24.77 -22.91
N ARG A 60 -2.09 24.48 -21.67
CA ARG A 60 -1.96 25.45 -20.57
C ARG A 60 -0.51 25.79 -20.23
N GLY A 61 0.46 25.31 -21.00
CA GLY A 61 1.89 25.48 -20.71
C GLY A 61 2.34 24.86 -19.40
N LEU A 62 1.65 23.80 -18.92
CA LEU A 62 1.93 23.17 -17.65
C LEU A 62 2.80 21.91 -17.85
N PRO A 63 4.01 21.84 -17.25
CA PRO A 63 4.89 20.70 -17.41
C PRO A 63 4.40 19.50 -16.58
N LEU A 64 4.47 18.29 -17.14
CA LEU A 64 4.29 17.04 -16.39
C LEU A 64 5.67 16.50 -16.00
N CYS A 65 6.01 16.55 -14.72
CA CYS A 65 7.32 16.16 -14.19
C CYS A 65 7.35 14.76 -13.60
N GLY A 66 6.23 14.29 -13.03
CA GLY A 66 6.17 12.97 -12.41
C GLY A 66 4.77 12.45 -12.17
N VAL A 67 4.63 11.10 -12.23
CA VAL A 67 3.36 10.39 -12.03
C VAL A 67 3.56 9.25 -11.02
N PRO A 68 3.27 9.45 -9.72
CA PRO A 68 3.11 8.34 -8.78
C PRO A 68 1.81 7.56 -9.07
N THR A 69 1.92 6.23 -9.07
CA THR A 69 0.80 5.28 -9.21
C THR A 69 0.88 4.22 -8.11
N ASP A 70 -0.14 3.39 -7.96
CA ASP A 70 -0.12 2.23 -7.05
C ASP A 70 0.72 1.05 -7.58
N GLY A 71 1.13 1.12 -8.86
CA GLY A 71 1.90 0.08 -9.54
C GLY A 71 1.04 -0.93 -10.31
N ALA A 72 -0.26 -1.00 -10.07
CA ALA A 72 -1.24 -1.77 -10.82
C ALA A 72 -2.06 -0.88 -11.76
N ALA A 73 -2.42 0.31 -11.28
CA ALA A 73 -3.15 1.31 -12.04
C ALA A 73 -2.35 1.72 -13.28
N LEU A 74 -2.99 1.74 -14.40
CA LEU A 74 -2.41 2.15 -15.69
C LEU A 74 -1.28 1.23 -16.16
N SER A 75 -1.58 0.39 -17.11
CA SER A 75 -0.59 -0.45 -17.78
C SER A 75 0.73 0.34 -18.03
N PRO A 76 1.88 -0.20 -17.65
CA PRO A 76 3.16 0.51 -17.81
C PRO A 76 3.47 0.93 -19.25
N ALA A 77 2.95 0.21 -20.25
CA ALA A 77 3.15 0.50 -21.66
C ALA A 77 2.43 1.79 -22.09
N PRO A 78 1.10 1.96 -21.93
CA PRO A 78 0.40 3.21 -22.28
C PRO A 78 1.01 4.45 -21.63
N ARG A 79 1.41 4.35 -20.38
CA ARG A 79 2.07 5.46 -19.68
C ARG A 79 3.41 5.82 -20.31
N ARG A 80 4.24 4.83 -20.67
CA ARG A 80 5.54 5.06 -21.31
C ARG A 80 5.38 5.70 -22.68
N GLU A 81 4.41 5.24 -23.44
CA GLU A 81 4.10 5.75 -24.79
C GLU A 81 3.63 7.21 -24.74
N VAL A 82 2.69 7.53 -23.85
CA VAL A 82 2.09 8.87 -23.79
C VAL A 82 2.98 9.86 -23.03
N CYS A 83 3.49 9.48 -21.86
CA CYS A 83 4.26 10.39 -21.00
C CYS A 83 5.77 10.37 -21.30
N GLY A 84 6.27 9.38 -22.04
CA GLY A 84 7.68 9.31 -22.45
C GLY A 84 8.63 9.25 -21.24
N LYS A 85 9.54 10.22 -21.18
CA LYS A 85 10.58 10.32 -20.12
C LYS A 85 10.09 10.86 -18.78
N VAL A 86 8.78 11.12 -18.62
CA VAL A 86 8.21 11.58 -17.33
C VAL A 86 8.52 10.57 -16.23
N ARG A 87 9.02 11.05 -15.10
CA ARG A 87 9.41 10.19 -13.97
C ARG A 87 8.21 9.43 -13.43
N HIS A 88 8.38 8.12 -13.33
CA HIS A 88 7.37 7.24 -12.74
C HIS A 88 7.83 6.77 -11.37
N HIS A 89 6.94 6.90 -10.40
CA HIS A 89 7.15 6.42 -9.05
C HIS A 89 6.01 5.49 -8.65
N ILE A 90 6.35 4.39 -7.99
CA ILE A 90 5.35 3.52 -7.38
C ILE A 90 5.11 3.99 -5.95
N CYS A 91 3.84 4.15 -5.59
CA CYS A 91 3.41 4.63 -4.29
C CYS A 91 4.01 3.79 -3.15
N GLN A 92 4.74 4.43 -2.27
CA GLN A 92 5.34 3.82 -1.08
C GLN A 92 4.31 3.06 -0.22
N CYS A 93 3.12 3.66 0.00
CA CYS A 93 2.09 3.03 0.82
C CYS A 93 1.61 1.69 0.26
N HIS A 94 1.45 1.59 -1.07
CA HIS A 94 1.04 0.34 -1.72
C HIS A 94 2.15 -0.72 -1.65
N MET A 95 3.42 -0.32 -1.81
CA MET A 95 4.54 -1.24 -1.65
C MET A 95 4.67 -1.75 -0.21
N VAL A 96 4.56 -0.87 0.78
CA VAL A 96 4.55 -1.26 2.20
C VAL A 96 3.37 -2.20 2.48
N ALA A 97 2.17 -1.86 2.01
CA ALA A 97 0.99 -2.71 2.18
C ALA A 97 1.17 -4.10 1.55
N ALA A 98 1.78 -4.19 0.36
CA ALA A 98 2.07 -5.47 -0.29
C ALA A 98 3.04 -6.33 0.55
N VAL A 99 4.07 -5.73 1.15
CA VAL A 99 5.01 -6.43 2.04
C VAL A 99 4.31 -6.84 3.34
N VAL A 100 3.52 -5.96 3.96
CA VAL A 100 2.72 -6.25 5.16
C VAL A 100 1.80 -7.45 4.94
N ASN A 101 1.08 -7.48 3.81
CA ASN A 101 0.19 -8.59 3.47
C ASN A 101 0.97 -9.90 3.27
N ALA A 102 2.11 -9.86 2.59
CA ALA A 102 2.97 -11.03 2.41
C ALA A 102 3.53 -11.55 3.74
N VAL A 103 3.95 -10.64 4.64
CA VAL A 103 4.39 -11.01 6.00
C VAL A 103 3.23 -11.62 6.80
N GLY A 104 2.04 -11.05 6.73
CA GLY A 104 0.84 -11.60 7.35
C GLY A 104 0.51 -13.01 6.87
N GLY A 105 0.59 -13.24 5.56
CA GLY A 105 0.43 -14.57 4.95
C GLY A 105 1.47 -15.58 5.45
N ALA A 106 2.74 -15.19 5.52
CA ALA A 106 3.80 -16.06 6.02
C ALA A 106 3.63 -16.42 7.51
N VAL A 107 3.15 -15.49 8.34
CA VAL A 107 2.80 -15.76 9.75
C VAL A 107 1.62 -16.75 9.83
N ALA A 108 0.61 -16.58 8.99
CA ALA A 108 -0.52 -17.52 8.91
C ALA A 108 -0.08 -18.92 8.47
N SER A 109 0.79 -19.03 7.45
CA SER A 109 1.36 -20.30 6.99
C SER A 109 2.20 -20.99 8.07
N ALA A 110 3.01 -20.21 8.81
CA ALA A 110 3.79 -20.77 9.94
C ALA A 110 2.86 -21.34 11.02
N ARG A 111 1.74 -20.67 11.32
CA ARG A 111 0.73 -21.17 12.26
C ARG A 111 0.07 -22.46 11.77
N GLN A 112 -0.27 -22.53 10.49
CA GLN A 112 -0.81 -23.75 9.89
C GLN A 112 0.19 -24.90 9.95
N GLY A 113 1.48 -24.63 9.70
CA GLY A 113 2.57 -25.59 9.86
C GLY A 113 2.67 -26.12 11.29
N LEU A 114 2.60 -25.26 12.30
CA LEU A 114 2.58 -25.67 13.70
C LEU A 114 1.39 -26.58 14.01
N ALA A 115 0.21 -26.29 13.45
CA ALA A 115 -0.97 -27.11 13.64
C ALA A 115 -0.83 -28.50 12.96
N ALA A 116 -0.26 -28.54 11.76
CA ALA A 116 -0.01 -29.79 11.02
C ALA A 116 1.01 -30.69 11.71
N HIS A 117 1.99 -30.10 12.41
CA HIS A 117 3.00 -30.85 13.16
C HIS A 117 2.58 -31.27 14.58
N GLN A 118 1.33 -31.01 14.97
CA GLN A 118 0.82 -31.48 16.25
C GLN A 118 0.71 -33.01 16.25
N PRO A 119 1.21 -33.71 17.29
CA PRO A 119 1.06 -35.16 17.39
C PRO A 119 -0.42 -35.56 17.50
N LYS A 120 -0.80 -36.58 16.73
CA LYS A 120 -2.12 -37.19 16.82
C LYS A 120 -2.17 -38.04 18.10
N LEU A 121 -2.92 -37.60 19.08
CA LEU A 121 -3.12 -38.32 20.34
C LEU A 121 -4.46 -39.05 20.32
N ARG A 122 -4.58 -40.11 21.12
CA ARG A 122 -5.88 -40.77 21.34
C ARG A 122 -6.88 -39.77 21.91
N THR A 123 -8.14 -39.94 21.57
CA THR A 123 -9.26 -39.16 22.07
C THR A 123 -9.42 -39.37 23.59
N GLY A 124 -9.67 -38.30 24.33
CA GLY A 124 -9.88 -38.32 25.76
C GLY A 124 -8.82 -37.54 26.58
N ARG A 125 -9.10 -37.37 27.86
CA ARG A 125 -8.15 -36.69 28.78
C ARG A 125 -7.01 -37.62 29.13
N PRO A 126 -5.72 -37.21 28.98
CA PRO A 126 -4.61 -38.06 29.35
C PRO A 126 -4.60 -38.30 30.87
N SER A 127 -4.83 -39.56 31.27
CA SER A 127 -4.95 -39.97 32.68
C SER A 127 -3.66 -40.47 33.28
N THR A 128 -2.74 -41.02 32.47
CA THR A 128 -1.45 -41.53 32.94
C THR A 128 -0.33 -40.51 32.78
N PRO A 129 0.74 -40.56 33.62
CA PRO A 129 1.89 -39.69 33.48
C PRO A 129 2.54 -39.75 32.10
N ALA A 130 2.64 -40.97 31.51
CA ALA A 130 3.16 -41.16 30.16
C ALA A 130 2.32 -40.49 29.10
N ALA A 131 0.94 -40.60 29.18
CA ALA A 131 0.02 -39.95 28.25
C ALA A 131 0.07 -38.43 28.41
N GLN A 132 0.21 -37.90 29.65
CA GLN A 132 0.39 -36.49 29.91
C GLN A 132 1.70 -35.96 29.31
N GLN A 133 2.80 -36.69 29.44
CA GLN A 133 4.06 -36.33 28.84
C GLN A 133 4.00 -36.32 27.32
N ALA A 134 3.34 -37.30 26.68
CA ALA A 134 3.10 -37.35 25.25
C ALA A 134 2.21 -36.20 24.75
N ALA A 135 1.32 -35.68 25.59
CA ALA A 135 0.43 -34.57 25.23
C ALA A 135 1.13 -33.18 25.29
N ARG A 136 2.23 -33.02 26.05
CA ARG A 136 2.94 -31.73 26.21
C ARG A 136 3.35 -31.07 24.88
N PRO A 137 3.91 -31.79 23.89
CA PRO A 137 4.28 -31.18 22.62
C PRO A 137 3.07 -30.60 21.89
N LYS A 138 1.93 -31.31 21.87
CA LYS A 138 0.68 -30.83 21.26
C LYS A 138 0.20 -29.54 21.92
N THR A 139 0.15 -29.49 23.23
CA THR A 139 -0.28 -28.32 24.00
C THR A 139 0.67 -27.13 23.75
N ARG A 140 1.98 -27.38 23.70
CA ARG A 140 2.97 -26.32 23.41
C ARG A 140 2.80 -25.74 22.02
N LEU A 141 2.65 -26.58 20.98
CA LEU A 141 2.48 -26.14 19.60
C LEU A 141 1.16 -25.39 19.42
N ALA A 142 0.08 -25.88 20.05
CA ALA A 142 -1.21 -25.21 20.04
C ALA A 142 -1.14 -23.81 20.70
N ALA A 143 -0.50 -23.72 21.88
CA ALA A 143 -0.31 -22.46 22.59
C ALA A 143 0.56 -21.48 21.76
N GLN A 144 1.61 -21.96 21.11
CA GLN A 144 2.44 -21.13 20.23
C GLN A 144 1.64 -20.63 19.01
N GLY A 145 0.84 -21.49 18.38
CA GLY A 145 -0.03 -21.11 17.27
C GLY A 145 -1.08 -20.05 17.67
N ALA A 146 -1.69 -20.20 18.86
CA ALA A 146 -2.59 -19.21 19.42
C ALA A 146 -1.87 -17.87 19.69
N ALA A 147 -0.69 -17.91 20.30
CA ALA A 147 0.11 -16.72 20.57
C ALA A 147 0.53 -15.99 19.28
N LEU A 148 0.89 -16.71 18.21
CA LEU A 148 1.16 -16.14 16.89
C LEU A 148 -0.08 -15.44 16.31
N CYS A 149 -1.26 -15.99 16.50
CA CYS A 149 -2.50 -15.37 16.06
C CYS A 149 -2.79 -14.07 16.80
N THR A 150 -2.70 -14.10 18.14
CA THR A 150 -2.97 -12.95 19.01
C THR A 150 -1.98 -11.81 18.75
N HIS A 151 -0.71 -12.14 18.56
CA HIS A 151 0.38 -11.16 18.44
C HIS A 151 0.88 -10.97 17.00
N ARG A 152 0.07 -11.34 15.98
CA ARG A 152 0.47 -11.21 14.56
C ARG A 152 0.86 -9.80 14.15
N TYR A 153 0.26 -8.78 14.75
CA TYR A 153 0.55 -7.37 14.48
C TYR A 153 1.99 -6.97 14.82
N LEU A 154 2.66 -7.66 15.77
CA LEU A 154 4.04 -7.39 16.13
C LEU A 154 5.03 -7.63 14.98
N PHE A 155 4.65 -8.43 13.98
CA PHE A 155 5.49 -8.67 12.81
C PHE A 155 5.49 -7.51 11.81
N VAL A 156 4.49 -6.64 11.86
CA VAL A 156 4.29 -5.52 10.92
C VAL A 156 4.21 -4.15 11.57
N GLN A 157 3.95 -4.04 12.86
CA GLN A 157 3.84 -2.77 13.58
C GLN A 157 5.18 -2.02 13.65
N ARG A 158 5.12 -0.70 13.63
CA ARG A 158 6.29 0.18 13.81
C ARG A 158 5.96 1.32 14.78
N PRO A 159 6.90 1.70 15.66
CA PRO A 159 8.02 0.91 16.20
C PRO A 159 7.55 -0.09 17.26
N LEU A 160 8.38 -1.07 17.62
CA LEU A 160 8.11 -1.94 18.75
C LEU A 160 8.80 -1.42 20.02
N ASN A 161 8.08 -1.40 21.13
CA ASN A 161 8.64 -1.15 22.45
C ASN A 161 9.37 -2.39 23.01
N THR A 162 10.03 -2.25 24.15
CA THR A 162 10.82 -3.34 24.77
C THR A 162 9.98 -4.56 25.11
N THR A 163 8.76 -4.37 25.62
CA THR A 163 7.85 -5.46 25.99
C THR A 163 7.35 -6.21 24.76
N GLU A 164 6.99 -5.49 23.72
CA GLU A 164 6.59 -6.05 22.42
C GLU A 164 7.71 -6.86 21.77
N ARG A 165 8.95 -6.37 21.83
CA ARG A 165 10.14 -7.11 21.35
C ARG A 165 10.32 -8.41 22.10
N LYS A 166 10.22 -8.41 23.44
CA LYS A 166 10.27 -9.63 24.26
C LYS A 166 9.17 -10.62 23.88
N THR A 167 7.95 -10.11 23.67
CA THR A 167 6.81 -10.94 23.24
C THR A 167 7.04 -11.53 21.85
N LEU A 168 7.49 -10.72 20.90
CA LEU A 168 7.86 -11.20 19.57
C LEU A 168 8.90 -12.34 19.63
N TRP A 169 9.95 -12.17 20.42
CA TRP A 169 10.98 -13.20 20.60
C TRP A 169 10.41 -14.49 21.15
N ARG A 170 9.51 -14.41 22.13
CA ARG A 170 8.85 -15.56 22.74
C ARG A 170 7.97 -16.31 21.74
N VAL A 171 7.07 -15.61 21.02
CA VAL A 171 6.12 -16.24 20.09
C VAL A 171 6.80 -16.79 18.83
N SER A 172 7.94 -16.23 18.42
CA SER A 172 8.72 -16.71 17.27
C SER A 172 9.81 -17.71 17.65
N ARG A 173 9.79 -18.24 18.88
CA ARG A 173 10.79 -19.22 19.34
C ARG A 173 10.76 -20.47 18.46
N GLY A 174 11.93 -20.89 17.95
CA GLY A 174 12.02 -22.02 17.02
C GLY A 174 11.58 -21.74 15.59
N LEU A 175 11.20 -20.48 15.27
CA LEU A 175 10.74 -20.07 13.94
C LEU A 175 11.63 -18.92 13.40
N PRO A 176 12.89 -19.23 12.99
CA PRO A 176 13.85 -18.20 12.57
C PRO A 176 13.38 -17.41 11.34
N GLN A 177 12.58 -18.04 10.46
CA GLN A 177 11.96 -17.38 9.30
C GLN A 177 11.06 -16.20 9.72
N LEU A 178 10.31 -16.30 10.83
CA LEU A 178 9.46 -15.21 11.30
C LEU A 178 10.29 -14.04 11.85
N ARG A 179 11.44 -14.30 12.44
CA ARG A 179 12.38 -13.24 12.86
C ARG A 179 13.00 -12.55 11.65
N ALA A 180 13.30 -13.30 10.59
CA ALA A 180 13.76 -12.72 9.33
C ALA A 180 12.69 -11.81 8.72
N LEU A 181 11.39 -12.19 8.75
CA LEU A 181 10.28 -11.34 8.32
C LEU A 181 10.20 -10.05 9.12
N ARG A 182 10.39 -10.11 10.43
CA ARG A 182 10.44 -8.89 11.24
C ARG A 182 11.59 -7.97 10.83
N ALA A 183 12.76 -8.50 10.58
CA ALA A 183 13.90 -7.73 10.08
C ALA A 183 13.59 -7.09 8.71
N VAL A 184 12.85 -7.79 7.83
CA VAL A 184 12.35 -7.25 6.56
C VAL A 184 11.47 -6.02 6.81
N MET A 185 10.54 -6.09 7.75
CA MET A 185 9.66 -4.96 8.06
C MET A 185 10.42 -3.78 8.66
N ASP A 186 11.34 -4.03 9.60
CA ASP A 186 12.14 -2.97 10.22
C ASP A 186 12.99 -2.22 9.18
N GLN A 187 13.63 -2.95 8.28
CA GLN A 187 14.42 -2.36 7.20
C GLN A 187 13.53 -1.73 6.12
N GLY A 188 12.40 -2.37 5.77
CA GLY A 188 11.45 -1.86 4.79
C GLY A 188 10.98 -0.44 5.13
N TYR A 189 10.69 -0.18 6.39
CA TYR A 189 10.34 1.18 6.83
C TYR A 189 11.51 2.17 6.72
N ALA A 190 12.74 1.73 7.00
CA ALA A 190 13.92 2.58 6.89
C ALA A 190 14.23 2.98 5.45
N TRP A 191 13.97 2.10 4.47
CA TRP A 191 14.21 2.41 3.05
C TRP A 191 13.38 3.56 2.51
N PHE A 192 12.20 3.77 3.07
CA PHE A 192 11.29 4.82 2.64
C PHE A 192 11.44 6.11 3.47
N ASP A 193 12.43 6.19 4.35
CA ASP A 193 12.78 7.43 5.01
C ASP A 193 13.48 8.36 4.02
N ARG A 194 12.96 9.57 3.84
CA ARG A 194 13.56 10.61 2.95
C ARG A 194 14.99 10.99 3.30
N ARG A 195 15.45 10.64 4.50
CA ARG A 195 16.84 10.82 4.93
C ARG A 195 17.79 9.76 4.37
N CYS A 196 17.25 8.65 3.88
CA CYS A 196 18.04 7.57 3.29
C CYS A 196 18.46 7.97 1.87
N ARG A 197 19.75 7.82 1.56
CA ARG A 197 20.26 7.96 0.19
C ARG A 197 19.88 6.73 -0.62
N THR A 198 19.55 6.91 -1.89
CA THR A 198 19.13 5.84 -2.79
C THR A 198 20.14 4.70 -2.84
N GLN A 199 21.43 5.00 -2.97
CA GLN A 199 22.47 3.96 -2.99
C GLN A 199 22.50 3.15 -1.68
N THR A 200 22.47 3.82 -0.52
CA THR A 200 22.41 3.15 0.78
C THR A 200 21.19 2.23 0.90
N ALA A 201 20.04 2.70 0.42
CA ALA A 201 18.81 1.90 0.41
C ALA A 201 18.91 0.67 -0.52
N LEU A 202 19.58 0.80 -1.68
CA LEU A 202 19.82 -0.31 -2.60
C LEU A 202 20.75 -1.36 -1.97
N ASP A 203 21.83 -0.92 -1.34
CA ASP A 203 22.79 -1.81 -0.67
C ASP A 203 22.12 -2.57 0.48
N GLN A 204 21.32 -1.90 1.30
CA GLN A 204 20.55 -2.52 2.37
C GLN A 204 19.53 -3.54 1.80
N LEU A 205 18.86 -3.23 0.70
CA LEU A 205 17.96 -4.16 0.05
C LEU A 205 18.70 -5.38 -0.49
N ALA A 206 19.87 -5.21 -1.11
CA ALA A 206 20.68 -6.29 -1.62
C ALA A 206 21.16 -7.20 -0.47
N GLN A 207 21.58 -6.61 0.65
CA GLN A 207 21.96 -7.37 1.86
C GLN A 207 20.77 -8.14 2.42
N LEU A 208 19.59 -7.52 2.49
CA LEU A 208 18.40 -8.19 2.99
C LEU A 208 17.97 -9.34 2.08
N ARG A 209 17.97 -9.13 0.75
CA ARG A 209 17.69 -10.18 -0.23
C ARG A 209 18.57 -11.39 -0.01
N ARG A 210 19.90 -11.21 0.13
CA ARG A 210 20.85 -12.28 0.44
C ARG A 210 20.53 -12.99 1.76
N ARG A 211 20.21 -12.24 2.81
CA ARG A 211 19.89 -12.78 4.14
C ARG A 211 18.64 -13.63 4.16
N VAL A 212 17.58 -13.23 3.45
CA VAL A 212 16.27 -13.91 3.46
C VAL A 212 16.14 -15.00 2.41
N GLN A 213 16.98 -15.00 1.38
CA GLN A 213 16.96 -15.98 0.28
C GLN A 213 17.08 -17.44 0.76
N ARG A 214 17.77 -17.67 1.88
CA ARG A 214 17.89 -18.98 2.51
C ARG A 214 16.59 -19.53 3.11
N PHE A 215 15.54 -18.72 3.21
CA PHE A 215 14.27 -19.11 3.80
C PHE A 215 13.24 -19.35 2.70
N THR A 216 13.21 -20.55 2.14
CA THR A 216 12.26 -20.95 1.10
C THR A 216 10.81 -20.84 1.56
N ALA A 217 10.54 -21.03 2.86
CA ALA A 217 9.21 -20.88 3.46
C ALA A 217 8.63 -19.46 3.41
N LEU A 218 9.42 -18.46 2.98
CA LEU A 218 8.95 -17.08 2.80
C LEU A 218 8.29 -16.81 1.44
N GLY A 219 8.30 -17.78 0.53
CA GLY A 219 7.56 -17.81 -0.76
C GLY A 219 7.16 -16.45 -1.35
N ASP A 220 5.90 -16.05 -1.16
CA ASP A 220 5.36 -14.81 -1.73
C ASP A 220 6.01 -13.55 -1.15
N THR A 221 6.49 -13.57 0.09
CA THR A 221 7.25 -12.45 0.66
C THR A 221 8.56 -12.26 -0.09
N LEU A 222 9.26 -13.35 -0.43
CA LEU A 222 10.48 -13.28 -1.25
C LEU A 222 10.18 -12.73 -2.63
N LYS A 223 9.13 -13.20 -3.30
CA LYS A 223 8.71 -12.66 -4.62
C LYS A 223 8.52 -11.15 -4.58
N LYS A 224 7.85 -10.62 -3.55
CA LYS A 224 7.65 -9.16 -3.38
C LYS A 224 8.96 -8.41 -3.15
N LEU A 225 9.87 -8.95 -2.34
CA LEU A 225 11.18 -8.34 -2.09
C LEU A 225 12.11 -8.33 -3.31
N PHE A 226 11.97 -9.32 -4.18
CA PHE A 226 12.75 -9.41 -5.41
C PHE A 226 12.09 -8.74 -6.61
N ALA A 227 10.88 -8.21 -6.46
CA ALA A 227 10.18 -7.52 -7.53
C ALA A 227 10.91 -6.22 -7.93
N PRO A 228 11.14 -5.97 -9.23
CA PRO A 228 11.75 -4.72 -9.72
C PRO A 228 10.95 -3.47 -9.32
N THR A 229 9.65 -3.64 -9.07
CA THR A 229 8.75 -2.56 -8.62
C THR A 229 9.17 -1.94 -7.29
N LEU A 230 9.81 -2.73 -6.40
CA LEU A 230 10.32 -2.22 -5.13
C LEU A 230 11.46 -1.18 -5.34
N GLU A 231 12.27 -1.35 -6.35
CA GLU A 231 13.33 -0.39 -6.70
C GLU A 231 12.73 0.89 -7.29
N LYS A 232 11.71 0.77 -8.15
CA LYS A 232 10.95 1.92 -8.69
C LYS A 232 10.21 2.71 -7.61
N ALA A 233 9.83 2.08 -6.51
CA ALA A 233 9.17 2.75 -5.40
C ALA A 233 10.10 3.71 -4.63
N ARG A 234 11.39 3.78 -4.96
CA ARG A 234 12.39 4.66 -4.32
C ARG A 234 12.82 5.85 -5.15
N THR A 235 12.32 5.99 -6.35
CA THR A 235 12.65 7.11 -7.26
C THR A 235 12.45 8.48 -6.61
N PHE A 236 11.55 8.59 -5.61
CA PHE A 236 11.31 9.82 -4.86
C PHE A 236 12.47 10.24 -3.94
N LEU A 237 13.40 9.33 -3.61
CA LEU A 237 14.57 9.66 -2.78
C LEU A 237 15.53 10.59 -3.52
N ASP A 238 15.63 10.43 -4.84
CA ASP A 238 16.48 11.25 -5.70
C ASP A 238 15.81 12.57 -6.11
N GLU A 239 14.49 12.66 -5.93
CA GLU A 239 13.68 13.80 -6.36
C GLU A 239 12.84 14.33 -5.20
N LYS A 240 13.31 15.40 -4.56
CA LYS A 240 12.67 15.99 -3.36
C LYS A 240 11.24 16.45 -3.60
N LEU A 241 10.91 16.88 -4.82
CA LEU A 241 9.58 17.37 -5.19
C LEU A 241 8.63 16.22 -5.57
N LEU A 242 9.14 15.05 -5.92
CA LEU A 242 8.32 13.88 -6.23
C LEU A 242 7.66 13.34 -4.95
N PRO A 243 6.33 13.28 -4.88
CA PRO A 243 5.63 12.73 -3.72
C PRO A 243 5.92 11.24 -3.54
N SER A 244 6.20 10.83 -2.31
CA SER A 244 6.44 9.40 -1.99
C SER A 244 5.17 8.56 -2.02
N THR A 245 4.00 9.21 -2.03
CA THR A 245 2.70 8.53 -1.95
C THR A 245 1.69 9.12 -2.91
N SER A 246 0.72 8.30 -3.32
CA SER A 246 -0.47 8.72 -4.06
C SER A 246 -1.64 9.13 -3.14
N ASN A 247 -1.36 9.56 -1.90
CA ASN A 247 -2.39 9.88 -0.91
C ASN A 247 -3.38 10.97 -1.38
N ALA A 248 -2.97 11.86 -2.28
CA ALA A 248 -3.85 12.88 -2.84
C ALA A 248 -5.03 12.25 -3.57
N VAL A 249 -4.76 11.30 -4.50
CA VAL A 249 -5.82 10.60 -5.23
C VAL A 249 -6.61 9.66 -4.33
N ALA A 250 -5.94 8.98 -3.39
CA ALA A 250 -6.60 8.11 -2.41
C ALA A 250 -7.62 8.88 -1.54
N ARG A 251 -7.35 10.16 -1.19
CA ARG A 251 -8.32 11.03 -0.50
C ARG A 251 -9.53 11.37 -1.39
N GLY A 252 -9.31 11.68 -2.66
CA GLY A 252 -10.39 11.89 -3.64
C GLY A 252 -11.25 10.63 -3.81
N ASN A 253 -10.63 9.48 -3.95
CA ASN A 253 -11.29 8.19 -4.06
C ASN A 253 -12.08 7.82 -2.79
N ARG A 254 -11.57 8.17 -1.61
CA ARG A 254 -12.30 8.00 -0.34
C ARG A 254 -13.57 8.85 -0.28
N ARG A 255 -13.53 10.09 -0.77
CA ARG A 255 -14.75 10.94 -0.87
C ARG A 255 -15.79 10.31 -1.78
N TYR A 256 -15.36 9.84 -2.96
CA TYR A 256 -16.26 9.13 -3.87
C TYR A 256 -16.90 7.90 -3.19
N ARG A 257 -16.10 7.03 -2.56
CA ARG A 257 -16.64 5.86 -1.85
C ARG A 257 -17.61 6.23 -0.73
N LYS A 258 -17.37 7.33 -0.01
CA LYS A 258 -18.33 7.84 0.99
C LYS A 258 -19.64 8.29 0.36
N MET A 259 -19.58 8.98 -0.76
CA MET A 259 -20.80 9.37 -1.49
C MET A 259 -21.60 8.17 -1.96
N GLN A 260 -20.94 7.13 -2.45
CA GLN A 260 -21.59 5.91 -2.94
C GLN A 260 -22.16 5.02 -1.84
N ARG A 261 -21.63 5.11 -0.62
CA ARG A 261 -22.14 4.35 0.55
C ARG A 261 -23.35 5.02 1.23
N ASN A 262 -23.70 6.24 0.85
CA ASN A 262 -24.86 6.93 1.38
C ASN A 262 -26.15 6.41 0.73
N VAL A 263 -27.32 6.80 1.32
CA VAL A 263 -28.66 6.41 0.90
C VAL A 263 -28.94 6.61 -0.61
N TYR A 264 -28.26 7.57 -1.22
CA TYR A 264 -28.38 7.91 -2.65
C TYR A 264 -27.27 7.31 -3.52
N ARG A 265 -27.06 6.02 -3.42
CA ARG A 265 -26.10 5.32 -4.29
C ARG A 265 -26.45 5.54 -5.76
N VAL A 266 -25.49 6.05 -6.51
CA VAL A 266 -25.62 6.27 -7.96
C VAL A 266 -25.30 4.98 -8.69
N ARG A 267 -26.13 4.60 -9.68
CA ARG A 267 -26.08 3.29 -10.35
C ARG A 267 -25.86 3.35 -11.86
N THR A 268 -25.68 4.53 -12.44
CA THR A 268 -25.40 4.68 -13.87
C THR A 268 -24.12 5.44 -14.11
N GLN A 269 -23.43 5.11 -15.19
CA GLN A 269 -22.20 5.78 -15.60
C GLN A 269 -22.39 7.30 -15.75
N ALA A 270 -23.49 7.72 -16.39
CA ALA A 270 -23.81 9.13 -16.61
C ALA A 270 -23.94 9.89 -15.27
N GLN A 271 -24.66 9.32 -14.31
CA GLN A 271 -24.84 9.94 -13.00
C GLN A 271 -23.52 9.97 -12.19
N ILE A 272 -22.70 8.92 -12.28
CA ILE A 272 -21.37 8.91 -11.64
C ILE A 272 -20.49 10.02 -12.24
N ARG A 273 -20.47 10.16 -13.57
CA ARG A 273 -19.74 11.23 -14.27
C ARG A 273 -20.23 12.63 -13.84
N ALA A 274 -21.54 12.85 -13.81
CA ALA A 274 -22.12 14.13 -13.39
C ALA A 274 -21.75 14.47 -11.94
N ARG A 275 -21.77 13.49 -11.05
CA ARG A 275 -21.40 13.67 -9.64
C ARG A 275 -19.92 13.97 -9.46
N LEU A 276 -19.04 13.31 -10.22
CA LEU A 276 -17.62 13.63 -10.24
C LEU A 276 -17.34 15.02 -10.79
N ALA A 277 -18.03 15.41 -11.86
CA ALA A 277 -17.93 16.76 -12.42
C ALA A 277 -18.35 17.84 -11.39
N LEU A 278 -19.45 17.60 -10.66
CA LEU A 278 -19.88 18.48 -9.57
C LEU A 278 -18.87 18.56 -8.43
N ASP A 279 -18.26 17.43 -8.04
CA ASP A 279 -17.21 17.40 -7.01
C ASP A 279 -15.98 18.20 -7.46
N MET A 280 -15.56 18.04 -8.72
CA MET A 280 -14.46 18.81 -9.32
C MET A 280 -14.77 20.32 -9.39
N TRP A 281 -16.00 20.68 -9.75
CA TRP A 281 -16.43 22.07 -9.79
C TRP A 281 -16.42 22.70 -8.38
N ARG A 282 -16.96 22.00 -7.39
CA ARG A 282 -16.92 22.43 -5.98
C ARG A 282 -15.49 22.58 -5.45
N GLU A 283 -14.58 21.68 -5.83
CA GLU A 283 -13.17 21.79 -5.50
C GLU A 283 -12.52 23.02 -6.14
N ALA A 284 -12.90 23.37 -7.35
CA ALA A 284 -12.41 24.55 -8.05
C ALA A 284 -12.90 25.86 -7.40
N GLN A 285 -14.15 25.89 -6.90
CA GLN A 285 -14.74 27.04 -6.22
C GLN A 285 -14.27 27.20 -4.77
N ALA A 286 -13.73 26.17 -4.16
CA ALA A 286 -13.33 26.16 -2.75
C ALA A 286 -11.91 26.76 -2.53
N GLU A 287 -11.53 27.79 -3.28
CA GLU A 287 -10.24 28.51 -3.17
C GLU A 287 -10.12 29.13 -1.82
N GLY A 288 -9.90 28.91 -0.81
CA GLY A 288 -9.83 29.46 0.56
C GLY A 288 -10.12 28.43 1.65
N ARG A 289 -10.57 27.24 1.27
CA ARG A 289 -10.92 26.17 2.21
C ARG A 289 -9.79 25.77 3.17
N PRO A 290 -8.50 25.72 2.76
CA PRO A 290 -7.39 25.49 3.68
C PRO A 290 -7.22 26.60 4.72
N LEU A 291 -7.48 27.86 4.32
CA LEU A 291 -7.40 29.01 5.22
C LEU A 291 -8.58 29.01 6.20
N THR A 292 -9.78 28.68 5.73
CA THR A 292 -10.98 28.56 6.57
C THR A 292 -10.83 27.43 7.59
N LEU A 293 -10.33 26.26 7.20
CA LEU A 293 -10.08 25.15 8.11
C LEU A 293 -8.98 25.51 9.13
N ALA A 294 -7.91 26.17 8.71
CA ALA A 294 -6.84 26.61 9.61
C ALA A 294 -7.32 27.67 10.61
N SER A 295 -8.23 28.57 10.21
CA SER A 295 -8.84 29.54 11.11
C SER A 295 -9.84 28.92 12.07
N LEU A 296 -10.64 27.95 11.63
CA LEU A 296 -11.54 27.17 12.50
C LEU A 296 -10.80 26.31 13.53
N HIS A 297 -9.67 25.72 13.12
CA HIS A 297 -8.82 24.99 14.06
C HIS A 297 -8.18 25.89 15.09
N ARG A 298 -7.73 27.08 14.69
CA ARG A 298 -7.21 28.08 15.64
C ARG A 298 -8.27 28.59 16.60
N ALA A 299 -9.47 28.85 16.13
CA ALA A 299 -10.59 29.28 16.98
C ALA A 299 -11.09 28.21 17.96
N ARG A 300 -10.77 26.91 17.73
CA ARG A 300 -11.07 25.82 18.67
C ARG A 300 -9.96 25.56 19.71
N ALA A 301 -8.77 26.06 19.48
CA ALA A 301 -7.60 25.87 20.34
C ALA A 301 -7.37 27.03 21.31
N GLY A 302 -8.12 28.12 21.23
CA GLY A 302 -8.24 29.22 22.18
C GLY A 302 -9.57 29.18 22.89
#